data_5a82e691df077da530a3ac4de71a1d14
#
_entry.id   5a82e691df077da530a3ac4de71a1d14
#
_cell.length_a   1.000
_cell.length_b   1.000
_cell.length_c   1.000
_cell.angle_alpha   90.00
_cell.angle_beta   90.00
_cell.angle_gamma   90.00
#
_symmetry.space_group_name_H-M   'P 1'
#
loop_
_entity.id
_entity.type
_entity.pdbx_description
1 polymer ?
#
loop_
_entity_poly.entity_id
_entity_poly.type
_entity_poly.pdbx_seq_one_letter_code
_entity_poly.pdbx_strand_id
1 'polypeptide(L)'
;MATTETKVTRLFGGPGSGKTTALLDHVEEILEQDDVTFRDILVVSYTRAAAQEIRERLAERLDESPRALQGNVCTMHAKAYDLLDLSRSDVIGESDKEEFCEEYGLEFEDEYSGAGRRTARSTTIGNKIIATSQWLQRTRREVSDWYDVPFQWDDEEVRLPPEIDDHAQEGNKYTPTWPSDDDRIDVPEAIRGWRSYKGEQGKIGFADMLERVKQRSLLPSVDYLVIDEFQDITTLQYDVYEEWKPHMDQVLIAGDDDQVVYSWQGADPALLLEEEVDEDIILPNSYRLPSNVLNAVNQEIRHIEHRKDKDLKPRKEGGAVEARRNASMLDVVRMVRRTLASGDGTIMILFRARYQMFQFIDEFITEGVPFTSLTDQRMWTDRLTQYVRAVEAIDRGDDVTGLQARRVADMLQESAFGTKERDDLFDTIDERQEEAGIDDLQELMIPASVIEDHAPFMPGPESASDMVRKVTNFQKKSIRAYFAIGEYAGMDTDRVRVGTIHSAKGREADHVIVGTDLTEKVVEQMVATVDDPTDVPGVEEFTKTTSPVPVLTDNERRVFYVGMSRARERLVMLENLVDGAPTLPIDVLLHNELTETPLEDLIEEAQQPAESGEELEAEAP
;
A
#
# COMPACT_ATOMS: atom_id res chain seq x y z
N MET A 1 -44.68 -2.94 -15.20
CA MET A 1 -43.46 -2.80 -16.00
C MET A 1 -42.78 -4.16 -15.98
N ALA A 2 -42.46 -4.72 -17.12
CA ALA A 2 -41.68 -5.95 -17.15
C ALA A 2 -40.32 -5.62 -16.54
N THR A 3 -39.94 -6.28 -15.49
CA THR A 3 -38.57 -6.21 -14.98
C THR A 3 -37.68 -6.81 -16.07
N THR A 4 -37.02 -5.98 -16.83
CA THR A 4 -35.91 -6.40 -17.69
C THR A 4 -34.90 -7.03 -16.73
N GLU A 5 -34.50 -8.27 -16.97
CA GLU A 5 -33.48 -8.95 -16.22
C GLU A 5 -32.15 -8.17 -16.42
N THR A 6 -31.46 -7.85 -15.34
CA THR A 6 -30.20 -7.09 -15.39
C THR A 6 -29.19 -7.88 -16.23
N LYS A 7 -28.60 -7.24 -17.25
CA LYS A 7 -27.51 -7.86 -18.02
C LYS A 7 -26.18 -7.66 -17.29
N VAL A 8 -25.50 -8.75 -16.91
CA VAL A 8 -24.20 -8.70 -16.26
C VAL A 8 -23.10 -9.16 -17.22
N THR A 9 -22.12 -8.32 -17.45
CA THR A 9 -20.91 -8.64 -18.24
C THR A 9 -19.69 -8.64 -17.33
N ARG A 10 -18.87 -9.68 -17.42
CA ARG A 10 -17.60 -9.79 -16.71
C ARG A 10 -16.42 -9.69 -17.65
N LEU A 11 -15.48 -8.79 -17.35
CA LEU A 11 -14.28 -8.53 -18.13
C LEU A 11 -13.03 -9.00 -17.38
N PHE A 12 -12.43 -10.08 -17.84
CA PHE A 12 -11.15 -10.54 -17.36
C PHE A 12 -9.98 -9.95 -18.15
N GLY A 13 -8.96 -9.48 -17.46
CA GLY A 13 -7.75 -9.02 -18.12
C GLY A 13 -6.54 -9.06 -17.22
N GLY A 14 -5.47 -9.68 -17.68
CA GLY A 14 -4.20 -9.72 -16.96
C GLY A 14 -3.45 -8.37 -16.94
N PRO A 15 -2.19 -8.36 -16.47
CA PRO A 15 -1.40 -7.15 -16.37
C PRO A 15 -1.21 -6.47 -17.73
N GLY A 16 -1.58 -5.19 -17.80
CA GLY A 16 -1.43 -4.40 -19.03
C GLY A 16 -2.34 -4.82 -20.16
N SER A 17 -3.41 -5.57 -19.91
CA SER A 17 -4.36 -6.00 -20.96
C SER A 17 -5.28 -4.89 -21.46
N GLY A 18 -5.27 -3.71 -20.84
CA GLY A 18 -6.12 -2.60 -21.24
C GLY A 18 -7.51 -2.65 -20.61
N LYS A 19 -7.72 -3.32 -19.48
CA LYS A 19 -9.00 -3.37 -18.74
C LYS A 19 -9.67 -2.00 -18.61
N THR A 20 -8.94 -1.04 -18.04
CA THR A 20 -9.49 0.32 -17.85
C THR A 20 -9.88 0.97 -19.17
N THR A 21 -9.12 0.72 -20.25
CA THR A 21 -9.48 1.23 -21.59
C THR A 21 -10.76 0.59 -22.09
N ALA A 22 -10.88 -0.74 -22.01
CA ALA A 22 -12.09 -1.45 -22.42
C ALA A 22 -13.33 -1.06 -21.58
N LEU A 23 -13.10 -0.79 -20.28
CA LEU A 23 -14.15 -0.25 -19.41
C LEU A 23 -14.61 1.14 -19.85
N LEU A 24 -13.69 2.03 -20.22
CA LEU A 24 -14.03 3.36 -20.73
C LEU A 24 -14.73 3.28 -22.08
N ASP A 25 -14.28 2.40 -22.98
CA ASP A 25 -14.92 2.15 -24.27
C ASP A 25 -16.38 1.69 -24.06
N HIS A 26 -16.63 0.81 -23.09
CA HIS A 26 -17.98 0.38 -22.74
C HIS A 26 -18.85 1.50 -22.17
N VAL A 27 -18.29 2.40 -21.37
CA VAL A 27 -19.02 3.61 -20.91
C VAL A 27 -19.41 4.50 -22.09
N GLU A 28 -18.51 4.68 -23.08
CA GLU A 28 -18.82 5.43 -24.29
C GLU A 28 -19.93 4.75 -25.12
N GLU A 29 -19.90 3.43 -25.28
CA GLU A 29 -20.95 2.64 -25.94
C GLU A 29 -22.31 2.79 -25.25
N ILE A 30 -22.37 2.85 -23.92
CA ILE A 30 -23.58 3.11 -23.16
C ILE A 30 -24.10 4.53 -23.48
N LEU A 31 -23.20 5.52 -23.53
CA LEU A 31 -23.57 6.92 -23.82
C LEU A 31 -24.03 7.17 -25.28
N GLU A 32 -23.73 6.24 -26.21
CA GLU A 32 -24.25 6.30 -27.59
C GLU A 32 -25.73 5.89 -27.68
N GLN A 33 -26.32 5.34 -26.62
CA GLN A 33 -27.73 4.96 -26.61
C GLN A 33 -28.63 6.21 -26.50
N ASP A 34 -29.78 6.15 -27.13
CA ASP A 34 -30.75 7.25 -27.09
C ASP A 34 -31.21 7.50 -25.62
N ASP A 35 -31.28 8.77 -25.24
CA ASP A 35 -31.74 9.25 -23.92
C ASP A 35 -30.84 8.90 -22.71
N VAL A 36 -29.66 8.29 -22.90
CA VAL A 36 -28.71 8.02 -21.81
C VAL A 36 -27.72 9.17 -21.63
N THR A 37 -27.51 9.55 -20.40
CA THR A 37 -26.56 10.59 -20.01
C THR A 37 -25.53 10.02 -19.00
N PHE A 38 -24.43 10.72 -18.81
CA PHE A 38 -23.45 10.27 -17.79
C PHE A 38 -24.00 10.21 -16.36
N ARG A 39 -25.14 10.88 -16.09
CA ARG A 39 -25.81 10.81 -14.77
C ARG A 39 -26.45 9.46 -14.51
N ASP A 40 -26.74 8.71 -15.55
CA ASP A 40 -27.38 7.40 -15.47
C ASP A 40 -26.35 6.27 -15.27
N ILE A 41 -25.03 6.61 -15.25
CA ILE A 41 -23.91 5.67 -15.12
C ILE A 41 -23.16 5.92 -13.81
N LEU A 42 -22.91 4.86 -13.04
CA LEU A 42 -22.02 4.87 -11.89
C LEU A 42 -20.78 4.01 -12.17
N VAL A 43 -19.60 4.63 -12.11
CA VAL A 43 -18.32 3.93 -12.23
C VAL A 43 -17.65 3.87 -10.85
N VAL A 44 -17.44 2.66 -10.35
CA VAL A 44 -16.85 2.41 -9.04
C VAL A 44 -15.46 1.78 -9.21
N SER A 45 -14.48 2.28 -8.46
CA SER A 45 -13.17 1.65 -8.34
C SER A 45 -12.80 1.42 -6.88
N TYR A 46 -11.90 0.47 -6.63
CA TYR A 46 -11.53 0.09 -5.28
C TYR A 46 -10.78 1.20 -4.51
N THR A 47 -9.89 1.93 -5.17
CA THR A 47 -9.09 2.99 -4.54
C THR A 47 -9.45 4.38 -5.04
N ARG A 48 -9.23 5.41 -4.21
CA ARG A 48 -9.40 6.82 -4.61
C ARG A 48 -8.50 7.20 -5.78
N ALA A 49 -7.26 6.68 -5.81
CA ALA A 49 -6.30 6.96 -6.87
C ALA A 49 -6.77 6.38 -8.21
N ALA A 50 -7.24 5.12 -8.23
CA ALA A 50 -7.77 4.50 -9.43
C ALA A 50 -9.06 5.20 -9.91
N ALA A 51 -9.98 5.54 -9.00
CA ALA A 51 -11.17 6.32 -9.36
C ALA A 51 -10.82 7.70 -9.93
N GLN A 52 -9.76 8.34 -9.44
CA GLN A 52 -9.29 9.62 -9.99
C GLN A 52 -8.70 9.44 -11.37
N GLU A 53 -7.86 8.43 -11.61
CA GLU A 53 -7.31 8.13 -12.92
C GLU A 53 -8.42 7.87 -13.96
N ILE A 54 -9.40 7.02 -13.61
CA ILE A 54 -10.56 6.75 -14.47
C ILE A 54 -11.30 8.06 -14.78
N ARG A 55 -11.52 8.89 -13.78
CA ARG A 55 -12.22 10.18 -13.91
C ARG A 55 -11.49 11.13 -14.84
N GLU A 56 -10.18 11.26 -14.71
CA GLU A 56 -9.34 12.13 -15.57
C GLU A 56 -9.37 11.65 -17.02
N ARG A 57 -9.18 10.35 -17.25
CA ARG A 57 -9.22 9.75 -18.60
C ARG A 57 -10.61 9.83 -19.25
N LEU A 58 -11.67 9.65 -18.46
CA LEU A 58 -13.04 9.75 -18.96
C LEU A 58 -13.40 11.21 -19.26
N ALA A 59 -12.99 12.15 -18.41
CA ALA A 59 -13.18 13.58 -18.61
C ALA A 59 -12.52 14.06 -19.92
N GLU A 60 -11.29 13.59 -20.20
CA GLU A 60 -10.60 13.88 -21.46
C GLU A 60 -11.35 13.33 -22.67
N ARG A 61 -11.89 12.11 -22.60
CA ARG A 61 -12.65 11.48 -23.69
C ARG A 61 -13.98 12.15 -23.97
N LEU A 62 -14.66 12.60 -22.92
CA LEU A 62 -15.99 13.23 -23.01
C LEU A 62 -15.94 14.76 -23.20
N ASP A 63 -14.75 15.36 -23.25
CA ASP A 63 -14.53 16.82 -23.26
C ASP A 63 -15.23 17.52 -22.08
N GLU A 64 -15.14 16.89 -20.89
CA GLU A 64 -15.78 17.35 -19.65
C GLU A 64 -14.73 17.68 -18.58
N SER A 65 -15.14 18.39 -17.53
CA SER A 65 -14.25 18.61 -16.40
C SER A 65 -14.26 17.40 -15.45
N PRO A 66 -13.10 17.00 -14.86
CA PRO A 66 -13.08 15.90 -13.88
C PRO A 66 -14.00 16.12 -12.68
N ARG A 67 -14.30 17.38 -12.33
CA ARG A 67 -15.25 17.71 -11.26
C ARG A 67 -16.69 17.37 -11.62
N ALA A 68 -17.09 17.49 -12.87
CA ALA A 68 -18.44 17.15 -13.31
C ALA A 68 -18.73 15.66 -13.14
N LEU A 69 -17.70 14.81 -13.22
CA LEU A 69 -17.80 13.35 -13.11
C LEU A 69 -17.65 12.82 -11.68
N GLN A 70 -17.32 13.67 -10.71
CA GLN A 70 -16.91 13.23 -9.35
C GLN A 70 -18.00 12.44 -8.60
N GLY A 71 -19.28 12.76 -8.78
CA GLY A 71 -20.40 12.05 -8.13
C GLY A 71 -20.67 10.66 -8.71
N ASN A 72 -20.23 10.43 -9.96
CA ASN A 72 -20.52 9.21 -10.72
C ASN A 72 -19.25 8.37 -11.00
N VAL A 73 -18.04 8.92 -10.80
CA VAL A 73 -16.78 8.16 -10.80
C VAL A 73 -16.14 8.27 -9.44
N CYS A 74 -16.29 7.25 -8.61
CA CYS A 74 -15.89 7.31 -7.21
C CYS A 74 -15.58 5.92 -6.63
N THR A 75 -15.26 5.85 -5.34
CA THR A 75 -15.20 4.57 -4.63
C THR A 75 -16.58 4.22 -4.07
N MET A 76 -16.83 2.93 -3.83
CA MET A 76 -18.09 2.48 -3.21
C MET A 76 -18.36 3.18 -1.87
N HIS A 77 -17.33 3.41 -1.05
CA HIS A 77 -17.46 4.17 0.20
C HIS A 77 -17.85 5.64 -0.02
N ALA A 78 -17.32 6.28 -1.07
CA ALA A 78 -17.71 7.65 -1.40
C ALA A 78 -19.17 7.71 -1.84
N LYS A 79 -19.65 6.72 -2.61
CA LYS A 79 -21.06 6.63 -2.98
C LYS A 79 -21.95 6.35 -1.77
N ALA A 80 -21.51 5.47 -0.87
CA ALA A 80 -22.22 5.22 0.40
C ALA A 80 -22.30 6.48 1.28
N TYR A 81 -21.24 7.27 1.32
CA TYR A 81 -21.20 8.55 2.03
C TYR A 81 -22.28 9.52 1.49
N ASP A 82 -22.39 9.64 0.16
CA ASP A 82 -23.38 10.49 -0.50
C ASP A 82 -24.81 9.97 -0.27
N LEU A 83 -25.05 8.65 -0.42
CA LEU A 83 -26.35 8.03 -0.22
C LEU A 83 -26.89 8.17 1.21
N LEU A 84 -25.98 8.24 2.19
CA LEU A 84 -26.31 8.41 3.60
C LEU A 84 -26.44 9.88 4.01
N ASP A 85 -26.17 10.82 3.10
CA ASP A 85 -26.16 12.28 3.33
C ASP A 85 -25.29 12.67 4.54
N LEU A 86 -24.08 12.08 4.60
CA LEU A 86 -23.16 12.29 5.72
C LEU A 86 -22.37 13.59 5.57
N SER A 87 -22.04 14.16 6.71
CA SER A 87 -21.07 15.23 6.84
C SER A 87 -19.74 14.70 7.42
N ARG A 88 -18.68 15.49 7.32
CA ARG A 88 -17.38 15.09 7.87
C ARG A 88 -17.42 14.87 9.40
N SER A 89 -18.29 15.56 10.10
CA SER A 89 -18.48 15.42 11.56
C SER A 89 -19.16 14.10 11.95
N ASP A 90 -19.86 13.44 11.02
CA ASP A 90 -20.55 12.18 11.29
C ASP A 90 -19.62 10.97 11.20
N VAL A 91 -18.39 11.19 10.69
CA VAL A 91 -17.41 10.12 10.48
C VAL A 91 -16.41 10.09 11.62
N ILE A 92 -16.11 8.88 12.10
CA ILE A 92 -15.09 8.62 13.14
C ILE A 92 -13.73 9.19 12.69
N GLY A 93 -13.13 10.03 13.53
CA GLY A 93 -11.77 10.57 13.39
C GLY A 93 -10.78 9.94 14.37
N GLU A 94 -9.53 10.39 14.31
CA GLU A 94 -8.47 9.90 15.21
C GLU A 94 -8.76 10.28 16.68
N SER A 95 -9.25 11.49 16.92
CA SER A 95 -9.64 11.93 18.27
C SER A 95 -10.72 11.06 18.91
N ASP A 96 -11.66 10.53 18.13
CA ASP A 96 -12.70 9.64 18.64
C ASP A 96 -12.13 8.26 19.01
N LYS A 97 -11.13 7.80 18.26
CA LYS A 97 -10.42 6.54 18.55
C LYS A 97 -9.59 6.67 19.84
N GLU A 98 -8.89 7.79 19.97
CA GLU A 98 -8.09 8.12 21.17
C GLU A 98 -9.00 8.18 22.42
N GLU A 99 -10.11 8.92 22.35
CA GLU A 99 -11.07 9.04 23.45
C GLU A 99 -11.65 7.67 23.87
N PHE A 100 -12.04 6.84 22.90
CA PHE A 100 -12.47 5.47 23.18
C PHE A 100 -11.39 4.66 23.89
N CYS A 101 -10.15 4.71 23.39
CA CYS A 101 -9.05 3.95 23.97
C CYS A 101 -8.71 4.43 25.39
N GLU A 102 -8.76 5.74 25.66
CA GLU A 102 -8.60 6.29 27.00
C GLU A 102 -9.71 5.80 27.95
N GLU A 103 -10.97 5.82 27.51
CA GLU A 103 -12.12 5.35 28.31
C GLU A 103 -12.00 3.87 28.68
N TYR A 104 -11.48 3.05 27.77
CA TYR A 104 -11.31 1.61 27.98
C TYR A 104 -9.94 1.22 28.53
N GLY A 105 -9.07 2.20 28.84
CA GLY A 105 -7.72 1.95 29.36
C GLY A 105 -6.80 1.23 28.36
N LEU A 106 -7.03 1.43 27.06
CA LEU A 106 -6.28 0.82 25.98
C LEU A 106 -5.18 1.77 25.49
N GLU A 107 -3.99 1.25 25.21
CA GLU A 107 -2.94 2.02 24.57
C GLU A 107 -3.31 2.32 23.11
N PHE A 108 -3.20 3.60 22.70
CA PHE A 108 -3.51 4.07 21.35
C PHE A 108 -2.34 4.89 20.79
N GLU A 109 -2.05 4.71 19.52
CA GLU A 109 -1.09 5.51 18.77
C GLU A 109 -1.78 6.14 17.57
N ASP A 110 -1.82 7.48 17.53
CA ASP A 110 -2.34 8.22 16.38
C ASP A 110 -1.46 7.99 15.15
N GLU A 111 -2.04 7.58 14.04
CA GLU A 111 -1.35 7.39 12.77
C GLU A 111 -0.65 8.66 12.27
N TYR A 112 -1.07 9.83 12.74
CA TYR A 112 -0.54 11.15 12.36
C TYR A 112 0.35 11.78 13.43
N SER A 113 0.50 11.18 14.61
CA SER A 113 1.40 11.72 15.63
C SER A 113 2.82 11.74 15.09
N GLY A 114 3.39 12.95 14.99
CA GLY A 114 4.59 13.31 14.23
C GLY A 114 5.92 12.65 14.62
N ALA A 115 5.90 11.49 15.28
CA ALA A 115 7.07 10.74 15.68
C ALA A 115 7.68 9.86 14.56
N GLY A 116 7.21 9.98 13.32
CA GLY A 116 7.85 9.34 12.18
C GLY A 116 7.84 7.82 12.15
N ARG A 117 7.06 7.20 13.01
CA ARG A 117 6.77 5.78 13.00
C ARG A 117 5.36 5.55 12.48
N ARG A 118 5.16 5.63 11.18
CA ARG A 118 4.22 4.72 10.55
C ARG A 118 4.86 3.34 10.59
N THR A 119 4.92 2.75 11.76
CA THR A 119 5.06 1.32 11.88
C THR A 119 3.91 0.70 11.10
N ALA A 120 4.20 -0.30 10.34
CA ALA A 120 3.20 -1.16 9.75
C ALA A 120 2.19 -1.51 10.84
N ARG A 121 0.96 -0.96 10.74
CA ARG A 121 -0.12 -1.06 11.73
C ARG A 121 0.38 -0.76 13.14
N SER A 122 -0.17 0.25 13.79
CA SER A 122 0.07 0.48 15.20
C SER A 122 0.05 -0.86 15.94
N THR A 123 1.10 -1.12 16.68
CA THR A 123 1.24 -2.35 17.47
C THR A 123 0.43 -2.27 18.75
N THR A 124 -0.12 -1.09 19.07
CA THR A 124 -0.87 -0.87 20.31
C THR A 124 -2.18 -1.63 20.31
N ILE A 125 -2.58 -2.08 21.49
CA ILE A 125 -3.75 -2.92 21.68
C ILE A 125 -5.04 -2.24 21.20
N GLY A 126 -5.20 -0.93 21.44
CA GLY A 126 -6.35 -0.17 20.99
C GLY A 126 -6.50 -0.15 19.48
N ASN A 127 -5.39 0.09 18.75
CA ASN A 127 -5.40 0.07 17.30
C ASN A 127 -5.71 -1.33 16.74
N LYS A 128 -5.19 -2.39 17.38
CA LYS A 128 -5.50 -3.78 17.00
C LYS A 128 -6.98 -4.10 17.17
N ILE A 129 -7.61 -3.69 18.28
CA ILE A 129 -9.04 -3.89 18.56
C ILE A 129 -9.90 -3.18 17.50
N ILE A 130 -9.61 -1.92 17.21
CA ILE A 130 -10.34 -1.14 16.20
C ILE A 130 -10.16 -1.78 14.80
N ALA A 131 -8.94 -2.18 14.45
CA ALA A 131 -8.66 -2.85 13.18
C ALA A 131 -9.39 -4.20 13.07
N THR A 132 -9.43 -4.99 14.14
CA THR A 132 -10.17 -6.26 14.22
C THR A 132 -11.66 -6.04 14.02
N SER A 133 -12.26 -5.06 14.70
CA SER A 133 -13.67 -4.74 14.51
C SER A 133 -13.99 -4.40 13.05
N GLN A 134 -13.13 -3.63 12.38
CA GLN A 134 -13.30 -3.30 10.96
C GLN A 134 -13.12 -4.53 10.04
N TRP A 135 -12.16 -5.38 10.36
CA TRP A 135 -11.90 -6.58 9.58
C TRP A 135 -13.08 -7.56 9.65
N LEU A 136 -13.60 -7.82 10.84
CA LEU A 136 -14.79 -8.66 11.05
C LEU A 136 -16.00 -8.15 10.26
N GLN A 137 -16.23 -6.83 10.24
CA GLN A 137 -17.31 -6.23 9.46
C GLN A 137 -17.09 -6.43 7.94
N ARG A 138 -15.88 -6.16 7.44
CA ARG A 138 -15.56 -6.29 6.00
C ARG A 138 -15.67 -7.73 5.50
N THR A 139 -15.31 -8.70 6.34
CA THR A 139 -15.35 -10.14 6.02
C THR A 139 -16.66 -10.79 6.40
N ARG A 140 -17.60 -10.05 6.98
CA ARG A 140 -18.90 -10.56 7.46
C ARG A 140 -18.79 -11.68 8.50
N ARG A 141 -17.73 -11.64 9.31
CA ARG A 141 -17.48 -12.60 10.38
C ARG A 141 -18.08 -12.14 11.71
N GLU A 142 -18.37 -13.10 12.58
CA GLU A 142 -18.86 -12.83 13.91
C GLU A 142 -17.75 -12.32 14.85
N VAL A 143 -18.12 -11.71 15.97
CA VAL A 143 -17.12 -11.24 16.95
C VAL A 143 -16.34 -12.39 17.57
N SER A 144 -16.92 -13.61 17.61
CA SER A 144 -16.23 -14.84 18.04
C SER A 144 -15.00 -15.16 17.21
N ASP A 145 -14.97 -14.71 15.95
CA ASP A 145 -13.89 -15.01 14.99
C ASP A 145 -12.75 -13.98 15.06
N TRP A 146 -12.71 -13.22 16.15
CA TRP A 146 -11.74 -12.13 16.33
C TRP A 146 -10.28 -12.56 16.26
N TYR A 147 -10.00 -13.81 16.59
CA TYR A 147 -8.64 -14.36 16.59
C TYR A 147 -8.13 -14.71 15.20
N ASP A 148 -9.01 -14.89 14.22
CA ASP A 148 -8.69 -15.21 12.83
C ASP A 148 -8.10 -14.01 12.05
N VAL A 149 -7.96 -12.85 12.68
CA VAL A 149 -7.40 -11.67 12.02
C VAL A 149 -5.97 -11.93 11.52
N PRO A 150 -5.57 -11.30 10.40
CA PRO A 150 -4.26 -11.54 9.78
C PRO A 150 -3.10 -10.84 10.51
N PHE A 151 -3.13 -10.77 11.84
CA PHE A 151 -2.04 -10.30 12.69
C PHE A 151 -2.04 -11.04 14.02
N GLN A 152 -0.90 -11.03 14.70
CA GLN A 152 -0.73 -11.76 15.97
C GLN A 152 -1.20 -10.93 17.16
N TRP A 153 -1.79 -11.61 18.11
CA TRP A 153 -2.09 -11.09 19.44
C TRP A 153 -0.98 -11.49 20.41
N ASP A 154 -0.77 -10.66 21.42
CA ASP A 154 0.12 -10.97 22.52
C ASP A 154 -0.70 -11.66 23.62
N ASP A 155 -0.33 -12.88 23.97
CA ASP A 155 -1.02 -13.71 24.97
C ASP A 155 -0.83 -13.18 26.40
N GLU A 156 0.17 -12.34 26.62
CA GLU A 156 0.33 -11.62 27.88
C GLU A 156 -0.63 -10.41 28.00
N GLU A 157 -1.06 -9.83 26.88
CA GLU A 157 -1.93 -8.66 26.86
C GLU A 157 -3.42 -9.01 26.73
N VAL A 158 -3.77 -10.09 26.02
CA VAL A 158 -5.16 -10.44 25.71
C VAL A 158 -5.53 -11.82 26.20
N ARG A 159 -6.82 -11.99 26.56
CA ARG A 159 -7.40 -13.31 26.84
C ARG A 159 -7.61 -14.03 25.54
N LEU A 160 -6.82 -15.06 25.29
CA LEU A 160 -6.94 -15.90 24.11
C LEU A 160 -8.25 -16.70 24.10
N PRO A 161 -8.71 -17.22 22.94
CA PRO A 161 -9.83 -18.15 22.90
C PRO A 161 -9.63 -19.35 23.84
N PRO A 162 -10.67 -19.80 24.54
CA PRO A 162 -10.54 -20.84 25.58
C PRO A 162 -9.92 -22.16 25.09
N GLU A 163 -10.01 -22.42 23.80
CA GLU A 163 -9.46 -23.63 23.17
C GLU A 163 -7.93 -23.65 23.15
N ILE A 164 -7.30 -22.46 23.27
CA ILE A 164 -5.84 -22.28 23.20
C ILE A 164 -5.27 -21.55 24.42
N ASP A 165 -6.10 -21.07 25.35
CA ASP A 165 -5.66 -20.34 26.55
C ASP A 165 -5.49 -21.29 27.74
N ASP A 166 -4.25 -21.56 28.13
CA ASP A 166 -3.91 -22.40 29.29
C ASP A 166 -4.42 -21.83 30.64
N HIS A 167 -4.77 -20.54 30.69
CA HIS A 167 -5.31 -19.86 31.87
C HIS A 167 -6.83 -19.93 31.96
N ALA A 168 -7.53 -20.36 30.89
CA ALA A 168 -8.97 -20.52 30.91
C ALA A 168 -9.33 -21.74 31.79
N GLN A 169 -10.19 -21.54 32.77
CA GLN A 169 -10.68 -22.64 33.61
C GLN A 169 -11.68 -23.49 32.81
N GLU A 170 -11.76 -24.79 33.15
CA GLU A 170 -12.76 -25.70 32.59
C GLU A 170 -14.17 -25.15 32.87
N GLY A 171 -14.71 -24.42 31.91
CA GLY A 171 -16.06 -23.88 31.88
C GLY A 171 -16.89 -24.51 30.77
N ASN A 172 -18.15 -24.08 30.66
CA ASN A 172 -18.95 -24.41 29.50
C ASN A 172 -18.34 -23.73 28.26
N LYS A 173 -18.26 -24.43 27.13
CA LYS A 173 -17.75 -23.94 25.84
C LYS A 173 -18.27 -22.54 25.44
N TYR A 174 -19.41 -22.10 25.97
CA TYR A 174 -20.04 -20.83 25.68
C TYR A 174 -19.84 -19.75 26.77
N THR A 175 -19.28 -20.11 27.91
CA THR A 175 -18.98 -19.20 29.02
C THR A 175 -17.69 -19.62 29.70
N PRO A 176 -16.54 -19.42 29.04
CA PRO A 176 -15.25 -19.65 29.67
C PRO A 176 -15.08 -18.71 30.86
N THR A 177 -14.41 -19.18 31.90
CA THR A 177 -14.09 -18.38 33.07
C THR A 177 -12.57 -18.25 33.21
N TRP A 178 -12.10 -17.03 33.37
CA TRP A 178 -10.71 -16.73 33.71
C TRP A 178 -10.57 -16.46 35.21
N PRO A 179 -9.36 -16.50 35.78
CA PRO A 179 -9.11 -16.08 37.14
C PRO A 179 -9.64 -14.66 37.40
N SER A 180 -10.11 -14.39 38.62
CA SER A 180 -10.70 -13.10 38.99
C SER A 180 -9.70 -11.93 39.01
N ASP A 181 -8.41 -12.25 38.96
CA ASP A 181 -7.27 -11.35 38.95
C ASP A 181 -6.57 -11.31 37.58
N ASP A 182 -7.24 -11.80 36.52
CA ASP A 182 -6.75 -11.75 35.15
C ASP A 182 -6.95 -10.34 34.57
N ASP A 183 -5.87 -9.59 34.50
CA ASP A 183 -5.83 -8.22 33.98
C ASP A 183 -5.79 -8.14 32.46
N ARG A 184 -5.72 -9.27 31.75
CA ARG A 184 -5.68 -9.30 30.28
C ARG A 184 -7.02 -8.83 29.68
N ILE A 185 -6.91 -8.23 28.53
CA ILE A 185 -8.03 -7.61 27.82
C ILE A 185 -8.95 -8.65 27.17
N ASP A 186 -10.25 -8.53 27.39
CA ASP A 186 -11.29 -9.27 26.66
C ASP A 186 -11.56 -8.58 25.30
N VAL A 187 -10.90 -9.08 24.24
CA VAL A 187 -11.01 -8.48 22.90
C VAL A 187 -12.44 -8.47 22.36
N PRO A 188 -13.25 -9.55 22.47
CA PRO A 188 -14.67 -9.52 22.12
C PRO A 188 -15.47 -8.43 22.83
N GLU A 189 -15.22 -8.20 24.12
CA GLU A 189 -15.89 -7.16 24.88
C GLU A 189 -15.47 -5.76 24.41
N ALA A 190 -14.18 -5.54 24.21
CA ALA A 190 -13.66 -4.28 23.70
C ALA A 190 -14.17 -3.95 22.29
N ILE A 191 -14.32 -4.95 21.41
CA ILE A 191 -14.92 -4.76 20.08
C ILE A 191 -16.39 -4.35 20.20
N ARG A 192 -17.16 -4.98 21.10
CA ARG A 192 -18.55 -4.59 21.35
C ARG A 192 -18.63 -3.18 21.93
N GLY A 193 -17.73 -2.84 22.85
CA GLY A 193 -17.57 -1.49 23.40
C GLY A 193 -17.32 -0.45 22.32
N TRP A 194 -16.38 -0.71 21.41
CA TRP A 194 -16.10 0.17 20.26
C TRP A 194 -17.33 0.41 19.38
N ARG A 195 -18.08 -0.66 19.09
CA ARG A 195 -19.32 -0.55 18.30
C ARG A 195 -20.40 0.27 19.03
N SER A 196 -20.53 0.08 20.36
CA SER A 196 -21.46 0.87 21.20
C SER A 196 -21.05 2.33 21.24
N TYR A 197 -19.78 2.63 21.52
CA TYR A 197 -19.21 3.97 21.55
C TYR A 197 -19.54 4.76 20.27
N LYS A 198 -19.28 4.18 19.09
CA LYS A 198 -19.65 4.81 17.81
C LYS A 198 -21.14 5.16 17.75
N GLY A 199 -22.00 4.25 18.21
CA GLY A 199 -23.45 4.45 18.25
C GLY A 199 -23.88 5.57 19.20
N GLU A 200 -23.27 5.65 20.38
CA GLU A 200 -23.53 6.67 21.41
C GLU A 200 -23.08 8.06 20.98
N GLN A 201 -21.93 8.15 20.29
CA GLN A 201 -21.44 9.39 19.69
C GLN A 201 -22.21 9.80 18.42
N GLY A 202 -23.12 8.96 17.92
CA GLY A 202 -23.82 9.19 16.65
C GLY A 202 -22.91 9.15 15.43
N LYS A 203 -21.71 8.60 15.57
CA LYS A 203 -20.69 8.56 14.51
C LYS A 203 -20.65 7.21 13.78
N ILE A 204 -19.99 7.19 12.64
CA ILE A 204 -20.00 6.07 11.73
C ILE A 204 -18.58 5.84 11.15
N GLY A 205 -18.11 4.61 11.18
CA GLY A 205 -16.88 4.20 10.50
C GLY A 205 -17.13 3.81 9.04
N PHE A 206 -16.04 3.59 8.28
CA PHE A 206 -16.15 3.24 6.86
C PHE A 206 -16.94 1.95 6.62
N ALA A 207 -16.70 0.89 7.39
CA ALA A 207 -17.46 -0.35 7.26
C ALA A 207 -18.93 -0.15 7.63
N ASP A 208 -19.23 0.67 8.65
CA ASP A 208 -20.60 0.97 9.06
C ASP A 208 -21.39 1.70 7.95
N MET A 209 -20.71 2.51 7.10
CA MET A 209 -21.39 3.17 5.95
C MET A 209 -21.99 2.15 5.01
N LEU A 210 -21.23 1.14 4.62
CA LEU A 210 -21.68 0.07 3.72
C LEU A 210 -22.79 -0.77 4.37
N GLU A 211 -22.62 -1.13 5.65
CA GLU A 211 -23.67 -1.83 6.38
C GLU A 211 -24.98 -1.05 6.43
N ARG A 212 -24.94 0.27 6.68
CA ARG A 212 -26.14 1.12 6.71
C ARG A 212 -26.80 1.28 5.34
N VAL A 213 -25.99 1.39 4.27
CA VAL A 213 -26.51 1.40 2.89
C VAL A 213 -27.28 0.12 2.62
N LYS A 214 -26.72 -1.05 2.93
CA LYS A 214 -27.39 -2.34 2.80
C LYS A 214 -28.65 -2.43 3.69
N GLN A 215 -28.53 -2.13 4.97
CA GLN A 215 -29.66 -2.24 5.93
C GLN A 215 -30.85 -1.37 5.56
N ARG A 216 -30.61 -0.23 4.92
CA ARG A 216 -31.65 0.72 4.48
C ARG A 216 -32.07 0.53 3.03
N SER A 217 -31.47 -0.44 2.31
CA SER A 217 -31.66 -0.66 0.89
C SER A 217 -31.53 0.62 0.08
N LEU A 218 -30.47 1.41 0.36
CA LEU A 218 -30.22 2.66 -0.35
C LEU A 218 -29.58 2.35 -1.71
N LEU A 219 -30.23 2.84 -2.76
CA LEU A 219 -29.82 2.61 -4.15
C LEU A 219 -29.28 3.89 -4.79
N PRO A 220 -28.23 3.82 -5.59
CA PRO A 220 -27.83 4.94 -6.43
C PRO A 220 -28.89 5.15 -7.52
N SER A 221 -29.17 6.42 -7.85
CA SER A 221 -30.14 6.77 -8.92
C SER A 221 -29.44 6.70 -10.27
N VAL A 222 -29.13 5.49 -10.72
CA VAL A 222 -28.46 5.18 -12.00
C VAL A 222 -29.04 3.89 -12.58
N ASP A 223 -28.90 3.73 -13.90
CA ASP A 223 -29.35 2.55 -14.62
C ASP A 223 -28.17 1.63 -15.01
N TYR A 224 -26.95 2.15 -14.98
CA TYR A 224 -25.73 1.44 -15.40
C TYR A 224 -24.67 1.45 -14.28
N LEU A 225 -24.14 0.28 -13.96
CA LEU A 225 -23.09 0.12 -12.94
C LEU A 225 -21.84 -0.50 -13.56
N VAL A 226 -20.72 0.17 -13.39
CA VAL A 226 -19.40 -0.29 -13.86
C VAL A 226 -18.46 -0.36 -12.68
N ILE A 227 -17.84 -1.53 -12.43
CA ILE A 227 -16.92 -1.72 -11.31
C ILE A 227 -15.56 -2.19 -11.82
N ASP A 228 -14.53 -1.39 -11.58
CA ASP A 228 -13.13 -1.72 -11.85
C ASP A 228 -12.46 -2.36 -10.62
N GLU A 229 -11.48 -3.22 -10.86
CA GLU A 229 -10.76 -3.97 -9.82
C GLU A 229 -11.68 -4.79 -8.90
N PHE A 230 -12.71 -5.44 -9.49
CA PHE A 230 -13.72 -6.18 -8.76
C PHE A 230 -13.13 -7.31 -7.89
N GLN A 231 -11.98 -7.87 -8.25
CA GLN A 231 -11.30 -8.89 -7.46
C GLN A 231 -10.80 -8.40 -6.08
N ASP A 232 -10.76 -7.08 -5.86
CA ASP A 232 -10.31 -6.50 -4.59
C ASP A 232 -11.46 -6.15 -3.63
N ILE A 233 -12.72 -6.29 -4.06
CA ILE A 233 -13.85 -6.00 -3.19
C ILE A 233 -13.90 -6.97 -2.00
N THR A 234 -14.31 -6.45 -0.85
CA THR A 234 -14.54 -7.24 0.35
C THR A 234 -15.92 -7.88 0.31
N THR A 235 -16.16 -8.91 1.14
CA THR A 235 -17.49 -9.55 1.26
C THR A 235 -18.59 -8.52 1.56
N LEU A 236 -18.31 -7.52 2.39
CA LEU A 236 -19.29 -6.45 2.69
C LEU A 236 -19.56 -5.56 1.46
N GLN A 237 -18.57 -5.27 0.64
CA GLN A 237 -18.77 -4.52 -0.60
C GLN A 237 -19.53 -5.36 -1.64
N TYR A 238 -19.27 -6.66 -1.69
CA TYR A 238 -20.01 -7.59 -2.52
C TYR A 238 -21.50 -7.63 -2.11
N ASP A 239 -21.78 -7.65 -0.81
CA ASP A 239 -23.15 -7.56 -0.29
C ASP A 239 -23.90 -6.30 -0.77
N VAL A 240 -23.20 -5.15 -0.83
CA VAL A 240 -23.79 -3.90 -1.36
C VAL A 240 -23.98 -3.97 -2.87
N TYR A 241 -23.04 -4.57 -3.58
CA TYR A 241 -23.15 -4.83 -5.01
C TYR A 241 -24.38 -5.71 -5.33
N GLU A 242 -24.58 -6.81 -4.59
CA GLU A 242 -25.73 -7.69 -4.75
C GLU A 242 -27.07 -6.99 -4.47
N GLU A 243 -27.11 -6.02 -3.57
CA GLU A 243 -28.30 -5.18 -3.33
C GLU A 243 -28.55 -4.21 -4.51
N TRP A 244 -27.51 -3.65 -5.12
CA TRP A 244 -27.63 -2.69 -6.21
C TRP A 244 -27.93 -3.36 -7.56
N LYS A 245 -27.28 -4.50 -7.85
CA LYS A 245 -27.32 -5.20 -9.14
C LYS A 245 -28.74 -5.40 -9.71
N PRO A 246 -29.73 -5.88 -8.96
CA PRO A 246 -31.07 -6.13 -9.51
C PRO A 246 -31.83 -4.87 -9.96
N HIS A 247 -31.33 -3.70 -9.64
CA HIS A 247 -31.93 -2.41 -9.97
C HIS A 247 -31.26 -1.70 -11.15
N MET A 248 -30.28 -2.37 -11.78
CA MET A 248 -29.54 -1.86 -12.93
C MET A 248 -30.05 -2.50 -14.22
N ASP A 249 -30.03 -1.76 -15.32
CA ASP A 249 -30.29 -2.31 -16.66
C ASP A 249 -29.07 -3.12 -17.12
N GLN A 250 -27.86 -2.61 -16.87
CA GLN A 250 -26.60 -3.29 -17.19
C GLN A 250 -25.56 -3.11 -16.09
N VAL A 251 -24.78 -4.16 -15.88
CA VAL A 251 -23.62 -4.17 -14.98
C VAL A 251 -22.39 -4.67 -15.72
N LEU A 252 -21.29 -3.94 -15.66
CA LEU A 252 -19.97 -4.39 -16.09
C LEU A 252 -19.06 -4.52 -14.88
N ILE A 253 -18.54 -5.71 -14.62
CA ILE A 253 -17.48 -5.93 -13.63
C ILE A 253 -16.17 -6.26 -14.34
N ALA A 254 -15.09 -5.57 -13.97
CA ALA A 254 -13.77 -5.78 -14.55
C ALA A 254 -12.76 -6.15 -13.49
N GLY A 255 -11.91 -7.16 -13.77
CA GLY A 255 -10.94 -7.60 -12.79
C GLY A 255 -9.85 -8.53 -13.31
N ASP A 256 -8.94 -8.86 -12.40
CA ASP A 256 -7.88 -9.84 -12.57
C ASP A 256 -7.73 -10.67 -11.29
N ASP A 257 -8.29 -11.86 -11.27
CA ASP A 257 -8.24 -12.79 -10.13
C ASP A 257 -6.82 -13.18 -9.72
N ASP A 258 -5.85 -13.04 -10.64
CA ASP A 258 -4.43 -13.27 -10.37
C ASP A 258 -3.76 -12.06 -9.67
N GLN A 259 -4.41 -10.89 -9.60
CA GLN A 259 -3.89 -9.68 -8.96
C GLN A 259 -4.53 -9.36 -7.58
N VAL A 260 -5.12 -10.34 -6.92
CA VAL A 260 -5.65 -10.19 -5.56
C VAL A 260 -4.49 -10.14 -4.57
N VAL A 261 -4.23 -8.97 -3.97
CA VAL A 261 -3.19 -8.79 -2.96
C VAL A 261 -3.72 -8.26 -1.63
N TYR A 262 -5.03 -8.06 -1.54
CA TYR A 262 -5.69 -7.52 -0.34
C TYR A 262 -6.55 -8.56 0.39
N SER A 263 -6.29 -9.86 0.21
CA SER A 263 -6.98 -10.94 0.92
C SER A 263 -6.95 -10.76 2.44
N TRP A 264 -5.87 -10.24 2.98
CA TRP A 264 -5.76 -9.86 4.39
C TRP A 264 -6.71 -8.72 4.83
N GLN A 265 -7.31 -7.99 3.89
CA GLN A 265 -8.38 -7.01 4.14
C GLN A 265 -9.78 -7.58 3.91
N GLY A 266 -9.88 -8.84 3.49
CA GLY A 266 -11.14 -9.51 3.18
C GLY A 266 -11.49 -9.55 1.69
N ALA A 267 -10.55 -9.25 0.80
CA ALA A 267 -10.74 -9.51 -0.63
C ALA A 267 -10.66 -11.01 -0.91
N ASP A 268 -11.60 -11.50 -1.71
CA ASP A 268 -11.70 -12.91 -2.08
C ASP A 268 -11.84 -13.04 -3.61
N PRO A 269 -10.88 -13.69 -4.31
CA PRO A 269 -10.97 -13.89 -5.75
C PRO A 269 -12.21 -14.70 -6.18
N ALA A 270 -12.76 -15.52 -5.29
CA ALA A 270 -13.97 -16.29 -5.56
C ALA A 270 -15.16 -15.38 -5.91
N LEU A 271 -15.26 -14.20 -5.30
CA LEU A 271 -16.33 -13.23 -5.60
C LEU A 271 -16.35 -12.79 -7.06
N LEU A 272 -15.18 -12.67 -7.70
CA LEU A 272 -15.11 -12.39 -9.14
C LEU A 272 -15.30 -13.65 -9.99
N LEU A 273 -14.71 -14.77 -9.57
CA LEU A 273 -14.71 -16.02 -10.36
C LEU A 273 -16.08 -16.69 -10.41
N GLU A 274 -16.83 -16.67 -9.30
CA GLU A 274 -18.09 -17.37 -9.12
C GLU A 274 -19.33 -16.51 -9.40
N GLU A 275 -19.14 -15.20 -9.67
CA GLU A 275 -20.25 -14.33 -10.04
C GLU A 275 -21.00 -14.88 -11.27
N GLU A 276 -22.33 -14.93 -11.18
CA GLU A 276 -23.18 -15.33 -12.30
C GLU A 276 -23.30 -14.18 -13.31
N VAL A 277 -22.90 -14.44 -14.56
CA VAL A 277 -22.86 -13.43 -15.61
C VAL A 277 -23.45 -13.94 -16.93
N ASP A 278 -23.99 -13.03 -17.72
CA ASP A 278 -24.52 -13.34 -19.06
C ASP A 278 -23.41 -13.42 -20.10
N GLU A 279 -22.30 -12.70 -19.87
CA GLU A 279 -21.20 -12.60 -20.82
C GLU A 279 -19.85 -12.54 -20.11
N ASP A 280 -18.92 -13.43 -20.52
CA ASP A 280 -17.52 -13.43 -20.10
C ASP A 280 -16.64 -12.92 -21.26
N ILE A 281 -15.94 -11.82 -21.03
CA ILE A 281 -14.96 -11.26 -21.99
C ILE A 281 -13.56 -11.44 -21.42
N ILE A 282 -12.67 -12.03 -22.19
CA ILE A 282 -11.24 -12.17 -21.81
C ILE A 282 -10.40 -11.30 -22.75
N LEU A 283 -9.62 -10.38 -22.15
CA LEU A 283 -8.65 -9.57 -22.88
C LEU A 283 -7.35 -10.37 -23.09
N PRO A 284 -7.04 -10.79 -24.32
CA PRO A 284 -5.99 -11.79 -24.54
C PRO A 284 -4.58 -11.19 -24.65
N ASN A 285 -4.42 -9.87 -24.69
CA ASN A 285 -3.14 -9.23 -24.97
C ASN A 285 -2.60 -8.45 -23.78
N SER A 286 -1.33 -8.58 -23.49
CA SER A 286 -0.64 -7.68 -22.58
C SER A 286 0.09 -6.58 -23.36
N TYR A 287 -0.33 -5.34 -23.21
CA TYR A 287 0.32 -4.18 -23.81
C TYR A 287 1.51 -3.67 -22.99
N ARG A 288 1.71 -4.23 -21.81
CA ARG A 288 2.78 -3.87 -20.87
C ARG A 288 3.96 -4.83 -20.99
N LEU A 289 3.70 -6.13 -20.85
CA LEU A 289 4.76 -7.13 -20.65
C LEU A 289 5.36 -7.61 -21.97
N PRO A 290 6.69 -7.53 -22.12
CA PRO A 290 7.38 -8.19 -23.21
C PRO A 290 7.41 -9.72 -23.01
N SER A 291 7.67 -10.48 -24.07
CA SER A 291 7.48 -11.95 -24.08
C SER A 291 8.25 -12.67 -22.96
N ASN A 292 9.51 -12.33 -22.71
CA ASN A 292 10.29 -12.99 -21.68
C ASN A 292 9.77 -12.72 -20.26
N VAL A 293 9.38 -11.46 -19.99
CA VAL A 293 8.80 -11.10 -18.69
C VAL A 293 7.43 -11.76 -18.50
N LEU A 294 6.59 -11.75 -19.55
CA LEU A 294 5.28 -12.40 -19.49
C LEU A 294 5.41 -13.92 -19.26
N ASN A 295 6.39 -14.58 -19.89
CA ASN A 295 6.64 -15.99 -19.66
C ASN A 295 7.01 -16.27 -18.20
N ALA A 296 7.94 -15.49 -17.61
CA ALA A 296 8.31 -15.62 -16.21
C ALA A 296 7.10 -15.41 -15.27
N VAL A 297 6.30 -14.37 -15.51
CA VAL A 297 5.09 -14.08 -14.74
C VAL A 297 4.04 -15.19 -14.88
N ASN A 298 3.83 -15.72 -16.08
CA ASN A 298 2.88 -16.81 -16.32
C ASN A 298 3.32 -18.15 -15.74
N GLN A 299 4.62 -18.39 -15.59
CA GLN A 299 5.11 -19.60 -14.93
C GLN A 299 4.62 -19.65 -13.49
N GLU A 300 4.75 -18.54 -12.76
CA GLU A 300 4.35 -18.46 -11.36
C GLU A 300 2.84 -18.68 -11.17
N ILE A 301 2.02 -18.03 -12.00
CA ILE A 301 0.57 -18.03 -11.80
C ILE A 301 -0.10 -19.37 -12.15
N ARG A 302 0.54 -20.22 -12.95
CA ARG A 302 -0.01 -21.54 -13.35
C ARG A 302 -0.23 -22.50 -12.19
N HIS A 303 0.43 -22.29 -11.06
CA HIS A 303 0.32 -23.13 -9.87
C HIS A 303 -0.87 -22.79 -8.98
N ILE A 304 -1.60 -21.73 -9.28
CA ILE A 304 -2.84 -21.39 -8.58
C ILE A 304 -3.96 -22.25 -9.16
N GLU A 305 -4.58 -23.09 -8.31
CA GLU A 305 -5.61 -24.02 -8.75
C GLU A 305 -6.90 -23.29 -9.13
N HIS A 306 -7.33 -22.33 -8.30
CA HIS A 306 -8.59 -21.62 -8.50
C HIS A 306 -8.34 -20.25 -9.16
N ARG A 307 -8.36 -20.25 -10.51
CA ARG A 307 -8.13 -19.06 -11.33
C ARG A 307 -8.75 -19.17 -12.72
N LYS A 308 -8.96 -18.03 -13.36
CA LYS A 308 -9.35 -17.96 -14.78
C LYS A 308 -8.11 -18.01 -15.67
N ASP A 309 -8.06 -18.97 -16.58
CA ASP A 309 -7.01 -18.98 -17.61
C ASP A 309 -7.26 -17.88 -18.64
N LYS A 310 -6.27 -17.01 -18.84
CA LYS A 310 -6.39 -15.83 -19.69
C LYS A 310 -5.57 -15.91 -20.98
N ASP A 311 -4.70 -16.93 -21.13
CA ASP A 311 -3.79 -17.16 -22.27
C ASP A 311 -3.20 -15.84 -22.83
N LEU A 312 -2.59 -15.05 -21.94
CA LEU A 312 -2.09 -13.73 -22.28
C LEU A 312 -0.98 -13.77 -23.33
N LYS A 313 -1.10 -12.96 -24.35
CA LYS A 313 -0.12 -12.81 -25.43
C LYS A 313 0.65 -11.49 -25.28
N PRO A 314 1.98 -11.52 -25.40
CA PRO A 314 2.78 -10.31 -25.35
C PRO A 314 2.55 -9.49 -26.61
N ARG A 315 2.47 -8.16 -26.48
CA ARG A 315 2.48 -7.27 -27.63
C ARG A 315 3.88 -6.99 -28.17
N LYS A 316 4.90 -7.13 -27.30
CA LYS A 316 6.30 -6.82 -27.59
C LYS A 316 7.15 -8.06 -27.35
N GLU A 317 7.99 -8.40 -28.30
CA GLU A 317 8.99 -9.44 -28.16
C GLU A 317 10.17 -8.98 -27.29
N GLY A 318 10.86 -9.92 -26.66
CA GLY A 318 12.08 -9.69 -25.88
C GLY A 318 11.78 -9.36 -24.41
N GLY A 319 12.46 -8.35 -23.88
CA GLY A 319 12.52 -8.07 -22.45
C GLY A 319 13.61 -8.88 -21.74
N ALA A 320 14.11 -8.39 -20.61
CA ALA A 320 15.12 -9.06 -19.82
C ALA A 320 14.55 -9.59 -18.51
N VAL A 321 14.89 -10.83 -18.16
CA VAL A 321 14.60 -11.42 -16.83
C VAL A 321 15.93 -11.86 -16.25
N GLU A 322 16.29 -11.30 -15.10
CA GLU A 322 17.56 -11.56 -14.43
C GLU A 322 17.31 -12.06 -13.02
N ALA A 323 18.07 -13.05 -12.60
CA ALA A 323 18.12 -13.55 -11.24
C ALA A 323 19.50 -13.24 -10.64
N ARG A 324 19.53 -12.72 -9.42
CA ARG A 324 20.77 -12.44 -8.70
C ARG A 324 20.68 -12.95 -7.28
N ARG A 325 21.49 -13.94 -6.95
CA ARG A 325 21.63 -14.49 -5.60
C ARG A 325 22.66 -13.68 -4.81
N ASN A 326 22.41 -13.49 -3.53
CA ASN A 326 23.31 -12.80 -2.59
C ASN A 326 23.70 -11.37 -3.05
N ALA A 327 22.78 -10.63 -3.65
CA ALA A 327 23.01 -9.25 -4.00
C ALA A 327 23.00 -8.38 -2.75
N SER A 328 24.06 -7.57 -2.57
CA SER A 328 24.08 -6.57 -1.50
C SER A 328 23.23 -5.34 -1.87
N MET A 329 22.79 -4.58 -0.85
CA MET A 329 22.13 -3.28 -1.06
C MET A 329 22.97 -2.35 -1.92
N LEU A 330 24.29 -2.37 -1.73
CA LEU A 330 25.23 -1.57 -2.53
C LEU A 330 25.25 -1.97 -4.01
N ASP A 331 25.05 -3.25 -4.34
CA ASP A 331 24.96 -3.70 -5.74
C ASP A 331 23.69 -3.15 -6.39
N VAL A 332 22.59 -3.06 -5.65
CA VAL A 332 21.36 -2.43 -6.14
C VAL A 332 21.56 -0.92 -6.33
N VAL A 333 22.21 -0.23 -5.39
CA VAL A 333 22.59 1.18 -5.53
C VAL A 333 23.41 1.40 -6.80
N ARG A 334 24.41 0.56 -7.06
CA ARG A 334 25.23 0.64 -8.27
C ARG A 334 24.41 0.39 -9.54
N MET A 335 23.48 -0.56 -9.51
CA MET A 335 22.58 -0.85 -10.62
C MET A 335 21.70 0.35 -10.93
N VAL A 336 21.07 0.93 -9.91
CA VAL A 336 20.22 2.13 -10.03
C VAL A 336 21.02 3.30 -10.60
N ARG A 337 22.22 3.58 -10.07
CA ARG A 337 23.08 4.66 -10.58
C ARG A 337 23.46 4.48 -12.04
N ARG A 338 23.76 3.24 -12.47
CA ARG A 338 24.07 2.94 -13.89
C ARG A 338 22.86 3.23 -14.79
N THR A 339 21.67 2.75 -14.39
CA THR A 339 20.43 3.00 -15.15
C THR A 339 20.08 4.50 -15.19
N LEU A 340 20.28 5.22 -14.09
CA LEU A 340 20.09 6.68 -14.07
C LEU A 340 21.07 7.41 -15.00
N ALA A 341 22.32 6.96 -15.04
CA ALA A 341 23.39 7.55 -15.87
C ALA A 341 23.20 7.27 -17.37
N SER A 342 22.65 6.11 -17.74
CA SER A 342 22.32 5.79 -19.14
C SER A 342 21.16 6.62 -19.69
N GLY A 343 20.39 7.28 -18.84
CA GLY A 343 19.21 8.01 -19.25
C GLY A 343 17.98 7.13 -19.52
N ASP A 344 18.11 5.82 -19.37
CA ASP A 344 17.11 4.86 -19.76
C ASP A 344 16.06 4.62 -18.65
N GLY A 345 14.85 5.09 -18.89
CA GLY A 345 13.63 4.64 -18.22
C GLY A 345 13.47 4.97 -16.74
N THR A 346 12.44 4.39 -16.19
CA THR A 346 12.03 4.44 -14.78
C THR A 346 12.38 3.13 -14.07
N ILE A 347 12.68 3.22 -12.78
CA ILE A 347 13.06 2.07 -11.95
C ILE A 347 12.06 1.97 -10.79
N MET A 348 11.63 0.75 -10.49
CA MET A 348 10.81 0.45 -9.33
C MET A 348 11.45 -0.68 -8.54
N ILE A 349 11.63 -0.47 -7.23
CA ILE A 349 12.25 -1.44 -6.32
C ILE A 349 11.21 -1.86 -5.30
N LEU A 350 10.93 -3.15 -5.24
CA LEU A 350 9.81 -3.72 -4.53
C LEU A 350 10.26 -4.74 -3.49
N PHE A 351 9.68 -4.62 -2.30
CA PHE A 351 9.89 -5.50 -1.16
C PHE A 351 8.59 -6.14 -0.72
N ARG A 352 8.69 -7.32 -0.09
CA ARG A 352 7.51 -7.97 0.49
C ARG A 352 6.98 -7.21 1.70
N ALA A 353 7.85 -6.63 2.52
CA ALA A 353 7.49 -5.96 3.76
C ALA A 353 8.09 -4.56 3.89
N ARG A 354 7.43 -3.70 4.68
CA ARG A 354 7.87 -2.31 4.90
C ARG A 354 9.21 -2.20 5.61
N TYR A 355 9.51 -3.08 6.58
CA TYR A 355 10.77 -3.00 7.31
C TYR A 355 11.97 -3.27 6.41
N GLN A 356 11.83 -4.17 5.43
CA GLN A 356 12.84 -4.43 4.40
C GLN A 356 13.08 -3.18 3.54
N MET A 357 11.99 -2.55 3.11
CA MET A 357 12.03 -1.28 2.38
C MET A 357 12.76 -0.19 3.17
N PHE A 358 12.53 -0.08 4.49
CA PHE A 358 13.13 0.97 5.31
C PHE A 358 14.65 0.83 5.46
N GLN A 359 15.15 -0.40 5.57
CA GLN A 359 16.60 -0.63 5.56
C GLN A 359 17.22 -0.16 4.25
N PHE A 360 16.54 -0.44 3.14
CA PHE A 360 16.98 -0.03 1.81
C PHE A 360 16.92 1.48 1.58
N ILE A 361 15.87 2.14 2.07
CA ILE A 361 15.74 3.60 2.04
C ILE A 361 16.89 4.27 2.78
N ASP A 362 17.31 3.72 3.92
CA ASP A 362 18.42 4.25 4.71
C ASP A 362 19.72 4.23 3.92
N GLU A 363 20.00 3.15 3.21
CA GLU A 363 21.17 3.04 2.33
C GLU A 363 21.09 4.03 1.16
N PHE A 364 19.92 4.18 0.54
CA PHE A 364 19.71 5.14 -0.56
C PHE A 364 19.95 6.59 -0.13
N ILE A 365 19.49 6.96 1.05
CA ILE A 365 19.75 8.27 1.64
C ILE A 365 21.26 8.46 1.87
N THR A 366 21.91 7.45 2.48
CA THR A 366 23.35 7.49 2.79
C THR A 366 24.19 7.62 1.52
N GLU A 367 23.82 6.91 0.48
CA GLU A 367 24.50 6.91 -0.81
C GLU A 367 24.06 8.09 -1.73
N GLY A 368 23.15 8.93 -1.30
CA GLY A 368 22.67 10.10 -2.05
C GLY A 368 21.93 9.73 -3.35
N VAL A 369 21.24 8.59 -3.38
CA VAL A 369 20.43 8.20 -4.52
C VAL A 369 19.05 8.85 -4.42
N PRO A 370 18.62 9.64 -5.41
CA PRO A 370 17.27 10.21 -5.41
C PRO A 370 16.23 9.12 -5.65
N PHE A 371 15.12 9.17 -4.91
CA PHE A 371 14.00 8.24 -5.04
C PHE A 371 12.70 8.83 -4.52
N THR A 372 11.57 8.26 -4.96
CA THR A 372 10.23 8.52 -4.40
C THR A 372 9.69 7.26 -3.74
N SER A 373 9.19 7.38 -2.52
CA SER A 373 8.50 6.27 -1.85
C SER A 373 7.11 6.05 -2.44
N LEU A 374 6.76 4.80 -2.72
CA LEU A 374 5.41 4.40 -3.13
C LEU A 374 4.40 4.35 -1.98
N THR A 375 4.90 4.46 -0.75
CA THR A 375 4.07 4.58 0.45
C THR A 375 3.80 6.05 0.77
N ASP A 376 2.85 6.34 1.64
CA ASP A 376 2.48 7.71 2.02
C ASP A 376 3.62 8.49 2.74
N GLN A 377 4.73 7.83 3.03
CA GLN A 377 5.91 8.48 3.63
C GLN A 377 6.73 9.17 2.55
N ARG A 378 6.48 10.45 2.32
CA ARG A 378 7.34 11.28 1.49
C ARG A 378 8.62 11.60 2.26
N MET A 379 9.77 11.16 1.73
CA MET A 379 11.09 11.47 2.30
C MET A 379 11.43 12.94 2.12
N TRP A 380 11.09 13.49 0.96
CA TRP A 380 11.16 14.92 0.66
C TRP A 380 9.76 15.48 0.44
N THR A 381 9.53 16.65 1.02
CA THR A 381 8.35 17.47 0.76
C THR A 381 8.82 18.84 0.30
N ASP A 382 7.98 19.57 -0.42
CA ASP A 382 8.27 20.95 -0.77
C ASP A 382 8.67 21.80 0.47
N ARG A 383 7.98 21.56 1.57
CA ARG A 383 8.29 22.17 2.87
C ARG A 383 9.74 21.91 3.30
N LEU A 384 10.22 20.66 3.18
CA LEU A 384 11.58 20.30 3.56
C LEU A 384 12.61 20.89 2.61
N THR A 385 12.32 20.88 1.31
CA THR A 385 13.17 21.50 0.28
C THR A 385 13.36 23.00 0.54
N GLN A 386 12.27 23.70 0.83
CA GLN A 386 12.34 25.14 1.16
C GLN A 386 13.15 25.38 2.44
N TYR A 387 13.01 24.53 3.45
CA TYR A 387 13.78 24.63 4.69
C TYR A 387 15.29 24.48 4.45
N VAL A 388 15.73 23.41 3.78
CA VAL A 388 17.17 23.17 3.57
C VAL A 388 17.82 24.24 2.68
N ARG A 389 17.11 24.70 1.64
CA ARG A 389 17.57 25.81 0.79
C ARG A 389 17.67 27.13 1.56
N ALA A 390 16.73 27.37 2.47
CA ALA A 390 16.78 28.56 3.33
C ALA A 390 17.98 28.50 4.30
N VAL A 391 18.21 27.35 4.96
CA VAL A 391 19.39 27.18 5.83
C VAL A 391 20.68 27.42 5.06
N GLU A 392 20.79 26.87 3.85
CA GLU A 392 21.96 27.06 3.00
C GLU A 392 22.18 28.52 2.56
N ALA A 393 21.11 29.23 2.21
CA ALA A 393 21.17 30.64 1.82
C ALA A 393 21.55 31.53 3.00
N ILE A 394 20.92 31.32 4.17
CA ILE A 394 21.21 32.10 5.39
C ILE A 394 22.66 31.88 5.83
N ASP A 395 23.17 30.64 5.79
CA ASP A 395 24.56 30.32 6.14
C ASP A 395 25.58 31.05 5.23
N ARG A 396 25.20 31.34 3.99
CA ARG A 396 26.00 32.18 3.05
C ARG A 396 25.79 33.68 3.23
N GLY A 397 24.82 34.10 4.04
CA GLY A 397 24.40 35.50 4.17
C GLY A 397 23.52 35.99 3.03
N ASP A 398 22.94 35.09 2.23
CA ASP A 398 22.06 35.41 1.13
C ASP A 398 20.63 35.64 1.60
N ASP A 399 19.89 36.51 0.92
CA ASP A 399 18.48 36.73 1.16
C ASP A 399 17.66 35.49 0.79
N VAL A 400 16.56 35.22 1.53
CA VAL A 400 15.64 34.13 1.28
C VAL A 400 14.27 34.65 0.87
N THR A 401 13.46 33.82 0.21
CA THR A 401 12.07 34.17 -0.08
C THR A 401 11.23 34.19 1.20
N GLY A 402 10.15 34.97 1.23
CA GLY A 402 9.20 34.99 2.34
C GLY A 402 8.64 33.61 2.66
N LEU A 403 8.41 32.76 1.62
CA LEU A 403 8.02 31.39 1.80
C LEU A 403 9.10 30.57 2.52
N GLN A 404 10.36 30.72 2.15
CA GLN A 404 11.49 30.07 2.81
C GLN A 404 11.64 30.52 4.25
N ALA A 405 11.53 31.82 4.51
CA ALA A 405 11.57 32.40 5.85
C ALA A 405 10.45 31.81 6.75
N ARG A 406 9.22 31.70 6.22
CA ARG A 406 8.11 31.04 6.93
C ARG A 406 8.36 29.58 7.20
N ARG A 407 9.01 28.84 6.29
CA ARG A 407 9.36 27.43 6.50
C ARG A 407 10.41 27.27 7.59
N VAL A 408 11.40 28.17 7.63
CA VAL A 408 12.38 28.21 8.73
C VAL A 408 11.65 28.45 10.06
N ALA A 409 10.81 29.47 10.15
CA ALA A 409 10.04 29.76 11.36
C ALA A 409 9.20 28.57 11.83
N ASP A 410 8.49 27.89 10.92
CA ASP A 410 7.63 26.75 11.25
C ASP A 410 8.41 25.49 11.64
N MET A 411 9.59 25.26 11.06
CA MET A 411 10.33 24.01 11.21
C MET A 411 11.43 24.02 12.26
N LEU A 412 11.91 25.19 12.70
CA LEU A 412 12.91 25.27 13.76
C LEU A 412 12.34 24.92 15.14
N GLN A 413 13.18 24.29 15.96
CA GLN A 413 12.89 24.09 17.39
C GLN A 413 12.86 25.43 18.13
N GLU A 414 12.12 25.50 19.25
CA GLU A 414 12.03 26.70 20.08
C GLU A 414 13.39 27.19 20.57
N SER A 415 14.31 26.27 20.82
CA SER A 415 15.67 26.58 21.24
C SER A 415 16.45 27.48 20.28
N ALA A 416 16.09 27.48 18.99
CA ALA A 416 16.73 28.34 17.99
C ALA A 416 16.41 29.84 18.18
N PHE A 417 15.26 30.15 18.77
CA PHE A 417 14.78 31.52 19.00
C PHE A 417 15.31 32.14 20.29
N GLY A 418 15.88 31.33 21.20
CA GLY A 418 16.46 31.84 22.45
C GLY A 418 15.40 32.44 23.39
N THR A 419 15.45 33.76 23.60
CA THR A 419 14.46 34.49 24.42
C THR A 419 13.37 35.16 23.59
N LYS A 420 13.44 35.08 22.26
CA LYS A 420 12.42 35.58 21.32
C LYS A 420 11.37 34.51 21.03
N GLU A 421 10.22 34.95 20.62
CA GLU A 421 9.14 34.04 20.24
C GLU A 421 9.17 33.80 18.73
N ARG A 422 8.77 32.61 18.33
CA ARG A 422 8.66 32.23 16.91
C ARG A 422 7.67 33.13 16.18
N ASP A 423 6.59 33.49 16.84
CA ASP A 423 5.50 34.27 16.29
C ASP A 423 5.99 35.68 15.89
N ASP A 424 6.98 36.25 16.59
CA ASP A 424 7.60 37.51 16.22
C ASP A 424 8.22 37.48 14.80
N LEU A 425 8.76 36.32 14.38
CA LEU A 425 9.28 36.16 13.02
C LEU A 425 8.16 36.08 11.99
N PHE A 426 7.06 35.39 12.31
CA PHE A 426 5.89 35.37 11.43
C PHE A 426 5.30 36.76 11.24
N ASP A 427 5.11 37.49 12.32
CA ASP A 427 4.59 38.86 12.28
C ASP A 427 5.49 39.77 11.46
N THR A 428 6.81 39.67 11.62
CA THR A 428 7.79 40.44 10.82
C THR A 428 7.70 40.12 9.33
N ILE A 429 7.49 38.85 8.95
CA ILE A 429 7.32 38.46 7.55
C ILE A 429 6.03 39.04 6.98
N ASP A 430 4.94 38.97 7.75
CA ASP A 430 3.62 39.47 7.35
C ASP A 430 3.62 41.02 7.21
N GLU A 431 4.21 41.74 8.14
CA GLU A 431 4.40 43.21 8.06
C GLU A 431 5.17 43.59 6.79
N ARG A 432 6.26 42.90 6.48
CA ARG A 432 7.06 43.17 5.27
C ARG A 432 6.32 42.83 3.98
N GLN A 433 5.48 41.82 4.01
CA GLN A 433 4.62 41.45 2.87
C GLN A 433 3.59 42.55 2.60
N GLU A 434 2.94 43.05 3.65
CA GLU A 434 2.00 44.18 3.55
C GLU A 434 2.66 45.45 3.09
N GLU A 435 3.81 45.83 3.65
CA GLU A 435 4.58 47.03 3.26
C GLU A 435 5.03 46.97 1.80
N ALA A 436 5.43 45.80 1.32
CA ALA A 436 5.86 45.61 -0.07
C ALA A 436 4.68 45.54 -1.06
N GLY A 437 3.46 45.28 -0.58
CA GLY A 437 2.28 45.09 -1.43
C GLY A 437 2.38 43.82 -2.32
N ILE A 438 3.05 42.77 -1.84
CA ILE A 438 3.31 41.52 -2.56
C ILE A 438 2.33 40.47 -2.06
N ASP A 439 1.55 39.84 -2.95
CA ASP A 439 0.61 38.77 -2.60
C ASP A 439 1.30 37.41 -2.48
N ASP A 440 2.30 37.13 -3.33
CA ASP A 440 3.03 35.86 -3.33
C ASP A 440 4.33 35.94 -2.50
N LEU A 441 4.39 35.17 -1.42
CA LEU A 441 5.57 35.03 -0.57
C LEU A 441 6.83 34.53 -1.30
N GLN A 442 6.71 33.95 -2.48
CA GLN A 442 7.87 33.59 -3.30
C GLN A 442 8.56 34.79 -3.94
N GLU A 443 7.85 35.89 -4.13
CA GLU A 443 8.38 37.11 -4.70
C GLU A 443 8.95 38.05 -3.62
N LEU A 444 8.56 37.86 -2.35
CA LEU A 444 9.07 38.65 -1.22
C LEU A 444 10.48 38.19 -0.84
N MET A 445 11.44 39.10 -0.76
CA MET A 445 12.79 38.78 -0.29
C MET A 445 12.98 39.24 1.16
N ILE A 446 13.46 38.33 2.01
CA ILE A 446 13.77 38.58 3.42
C ILE A 446 15.29 38.46 3.63
N PRO A 447 15.95 39.49 4.10
CA PRO A 447 17.38 39.45 4.43
C PRO A 447 17.70 38.37 5.48
N ALA A 448 18.81 37.64 5.28
CA ALA A 448 19.27 36.64 6.24
C ALA A 448 19.37 37.20 7.67
N SER A 449 19.88 38.46 7.81
CA SER A 449 20.00 39.13 9.10
C SER A 449 18.68 39.26 9.87
N VAL A 450 17.54 39.38 9.19
CA VAL A 450 16.24 39.46 9.84
C VAL A 450 15.91 38.13 10.52
N ILE A 451 16.24 37.01 9.86
CA ILE A 451 15.99 35.67 10.43
C ILE A 451 16.96 35.40 11.58
N GLU A 452 18.24 35.73 11.42
CA GLU A 452 19.27 35.60 12.47
C GLU A 452 18.96 36.48 13.69
N ASP A 453 18.41 37.65 13.50
CA ASP A 453 17.96 38.52 14.59
C ASP A 453 16.83 37.90 15.40
N HIS A 454 15.90 37.17 14.77
CA HIS A 454 14.78 36.47 15.46
C HIS A 454 15.18 35.09 15.96
N ALA A 455 16.04 34.37 15.26
CA ALA A 455 16.54 33.05 15.61
C ALA A 455 18.07 33.11 15.79
N PRO A 456 18.57 33.66 16.90
CA PRO A 456 20.02 33.85 17.13
C PRO A 456 20.81 32.54 17.25
N PHE A 457 20.14 31.43 17.45
CA PHE A 457 20.73 30.10 17.43
C PHE A 457 20.30 29.30 16.18
N MET A 458 20.15 30.01 15.05
CA MET A 458 19.88 29.38 13.76
C MET A 458 20.94 28.34 13.46
N PRO A 459 20.56 27.08 13.11
CA PRO A 459 21.54 26.07 12.78
C PRO A 459 22.18 26.33 11.41
N GLY A 460 23.48 26.13 11.32
CA GLY A 460 24.14 25.97 10.02
C GLY A 460 23.88 24.57 9.42
N PRO A 461 24.41 24.31 8.22
CA PRO A 461 24.25 23.03 7.49
C PRO A 461 24.50 21.78 8.32
N GLU A 462 25.56 21.77 9.14
CA GLU A 462 25.95 20.62 9.94
C GLU A 462 24.94 20.24 11.04
N SER A 463 24.21 21.20 11.58
CA SER A 463 23.26 21.02 12.69
C SER A 463 21.78 21.15 12.30
N ALA A 464 21.50 21.46 11.04
CA ALA A 464 20.14 21.69 10.55
C ALA A 464 19.18 20.52 10.83
N SER A 465 19.68 19.27 10.76
CA SER A 465 18.88 18.08 11.03
C SER A 465 18.54 17.89 12.51
N ASP A 466 19.31 18.48 13.41
CA ASP A 466 19.14 18.31 14.86
C ASP A 466 18.22 19.37 15.46
N MET A 467 18.17 20.53 14.82
CA MET A 467 17.36 21.69 15.23
C MET A 467 15.99 21.77 14.55
N VAL A 468 15.64 20.77 13.74
CA VAL A 468 14.35 20.72 13.03
C VAL A 468 13.30 19.97 13.85
N ARG A 469 12.04 20.42 13.78
CA ARG A 469 10.87 19.78 14.40
C ARG A 469 9.84 19.33 13.35
N LYS A 470 8.89 18.49 13.75
CA LYS A 470 7.80 17.97 12.91
C LYS A 470 8.32 17.26 11.65
N VAL A 471 9.40 16.52 11.78
CA VAL A 471 10.00 15.70 10.74
C VAL A 471 10.32 14.29 11.25
N THR A 472 10.28 13.34 10.34
CA THR A 472 10.62 11.94 10.64
C THR A 472 12.13 11.72 10.78
N ASN A 473 12.54 10.59 11.36
CA ASN A 473 13.96 10.24 11.42
C ASN A 473 14.59 10.10 10.02
N PHE A 474 13.84 9.59 9.04
CA PHE A 474 14.30 9.52 7.64
C PHE A 474 14.52 10.92 7.05
N GLN A 475 13.59 11.84 7.28
CA GLN A 475 13.75 13.22 6.84
C GLN A 475 14.95 13.92 7.49
N LYS A 476 15.25 13.65 8.78
CA LYS A 476 16.48 14.12 9.42
C LYS A 476 17.74 13.58 8.74
N LYS A 477 17.75 12.27 8.40
CA LYS A 477 18.85 11.67 7.64
C LYS A 477 18.97 12.28 6.25
N SER A 478 17.86 12.52 5.57
CA SER A 478 17.85 13.19 4.26
C SER A 478 18.42 14.61 4.34
N ILE A 479 18.11 15.39 5.38
CA ILE A 479 18.73 16.72 5.61
C ILE A 479 20.25 16.58 5.75
N ARG A 480 20.73 15.64 6.56
CA ARG A 480 22.18 15.43 6.72
C ARG A 480 22.86 15.04 5.41
N ALA A 481 22.24 14.13 4.66
CA ALA A 481 22.76 13.69 3.38
C ALA A 481 22.78 14.83 2.34
N TYR A 482 21.75 15.67 2.32
CA TYR A 482 21.71 16.86 1.47
C TYR A 482 22.94 17.76 1.69
N PHE A 483 23.25 18.11 2.93
CA PHE A 483 24.40 18.96 3.25
C PHE A 483 25.76 18.27 3.08
N ALA A 484 25.82 16.94 3.19
CA ALA A 484 27.06 16.17 3.05
C ALA A 484 27.43 15.88 1.59
N ILE A 485 26.46 15.61 0.73
CA ILE A 485 26.67 15.06 -0.61
C ILE A 485 26.20 16.06 -1.70
N GLY A 486 25.35 17.04 -1.34
CA GLY A 486 24.79 18.05 -2.23
C GLY A 486 23.33 17.77 -2.64
N GLU A 487 22.88 18.51 -3.62
CA GLU A 487 21.48 18.71 -4.01
C GLU A 487 20.69 17.43 -4.37
N TYR A 488 21.35 16.30 -4.57
CA TYR A 488 20.72 15.06 -5.04
C TYR A 488 20.43 14.03 -3.95
N ALA A 489 20.86 14.26 -2.72
CA ALA A 489 20.70 13.29 -1.64
C ALA A 489 19.25 13.20 -1.19
N GLY A 490 18.54 12.21 -1.69
CA GLY A 490 17.18 11.88 -1.24
C GLY A 490 16.09 12.80 -1.76
N MET A 491 16.32 13.64 -2.77
CA MET A 491 15.26 14.40 -3.43
C MET A 491 14.31 13.49 -4.19
N ASP A 492 13.02 13.79 -4.14
CA ASP A 492 11.99 13.11 -4.91
C ASP A 492 12.36 13.10 -6.40
N THR A 493 12.27 11.94 -7.00
CA THR A 493 12.40 11.75 -8.44
C THR A 493 11.34 10.78 -8.92
N ASP A 494 10.71 11.08 -10.03
CA ASP A 494 9.77 10.16 -10.67
C ASP A 494 10.48 8.96 -11.33
N ARG A 495 11.80 9.02 -11.46
CA ARG A 495 12.59 7.97 -12.15
C ARG A 495 12.90 6.77 -11.27
N VAL A 496 13.01 6.93 -9.96
CA VAL A 496 13.30 5.84 -9.02
C VAL A 496 12.20 5.79 -7.97
N ARG A 497 11.52 4.67 -7.88
CA ARG A 497 10.43 4.44 -6.94
C ARG A 497 10.76 3.24 -6.05
N VAL A 498 10.55 3.39 -4.74
CA VAL A 498 10.81 2.33 -3.76
C VAL A 498 9.53 2.07 -2.97
N GLY A 499 9.16 0.82 -2.82
CA GLY A 499 7.94 0.47 -2.10
C GLY A 499 7.80 -1.00 -1.78
N THR A 500 6.63 -1.36 -1.25
CA THR A 500 6.24 -2.76 -1.14
C THR A 500 5.52 -3.21 -2.41
N ILE A 501 5.52 -4.51 -2.68
CA ILE A 501 4.77 -5.08 -3.80
C ILE A 501 3.31 -4.63 -3.78
N HIS A 502 2.68 -4.59 -2.60
CA HIS A 502 1.31 -4.10 -2.43
C HIS A 502 1.12 -2.64 -2.86
N SER A 503 2.09 -1.78 -2.56
CA SER A 503 2.04 -0.35 -2.94
C SER A 503 2.30 -0.11 -4.44
N ALA A 504 2.79 -1.11 -5.15
CA ALA A 504 3.05 -1.06 -6.58
C ALA A 504 1.83 -1.41 -7.44
N LYS A 505 0.73 -1.89 -6.82
CA LYS A 505 -0.49 -2.22 -7.56
C LYS A 505 -1.01 -0.98 -8.30
N GLY A 506 -1.43 -1.17 -9.57
CA GLY A 506 -1.84 -0.09 -10.46
C GLY A 506 -0.70 0.73 -11.09
N ARG A 507 0.56 0.49 -10.69
CA ARG A 507 1.73 1.22 -11.20
C ARG A 507 2.57 0.34 -12.14
N GLU A 508 3.56 0.96 -12.82
CA GLU A 508 4.48 0.26 -13.72
C GLU A 508 5.80 1.04 -13.84
N ALA A 509 6.87 0.36 -14.23
CA ALA A 509 8.17 0.95 -14.51
C ALA A 509 8.88 0.17 -15.63
N ASP A 510 9.84 0.83 -16.29
CA ASP A 510 10.61 0.17 -17.36
C ASP A 510 11.48 -0.95 -16.77
N HIS A 511 12.10 -0.69 -15.61
CA HIS A 511 12.90 -1.65 -14.87
C HIS A 511 12.29 -1.91 -13.49
N VAL A 512 12.04 -3.16 -13.16
CA VAL A 512 11.50 -3.55 -11.86
C VAL A 512 12.47 -4.50 -11.17
N ILE A 513 12.79 -4.19 -9.94
CA ILE A 513 13.64 -4.99 -9.06
C ILE A 513 12.75 -5.51 -7.94
N VAL A 514 12.69 -6.83 -7.77
CA VAL A 514 11.86 -7.47 -6.73
C VAL A 514 12.78 -8.26 -5.78
N GLY A 515 12.76 -7.90 -4.50
CA GLY A 515 13.37 -8.69 -3.44
C GLY A 515 12.48 -9.88 -3.08
N THR A 516 13.09 -11.07 -2.95
CA THR A 516 12.37 -12.31 -2.60
C THR A 516 12.41 -12.62 -1.10
N ASP A 517 12.95 -11.70 -0.30
CA ASP A 517 12.97 -11.84 1.16
C ASP A 517 11.55 -11.79 1.73
N LEU A 518 11.23 -12.78 2.57
CA LEU A 518 9.93 -12.95 3.20
C LEU A 518 9.94 -12.40 4.63
N THR A 519 8.80 -12.48 5.30
CA THR A 519 8.69 -12.29 6.76
C THR A 519 8.51 -13.63 7.44
N GLU A 520 8.94 -13.75 8.69
CA GLU A 520 8.72 -14.96 9.49
C GLU A 520 7.25 -15.40 9.48
N LYS A 521 6.34 -14.44 9.61
CA LYS A 521 4.90 -14.70 9.57
C LYS A 521 4.43 -15.30 8.24
N VAL A 522 4.97 -14.85 7.11
CA VAL A 522 4.64 -15.42 5.79
C VAL A 522 5.10 -16.86 5.74
N VAL A 523 6.32 -17.13 6.24
CA VAL A 523 6.87 -18.49 6.31
C VAL A 523 6.01 -19.38 7.21
N GLU A 524 5.60 -18.92 8.38
CA GLU A 524 4.69 -19.66 9.27
C GLU A 524 3.37 -20.00 8.59
N GLN A 525 2.78 -19.07 7.86
CA GLN A 525 1.56 -19.31 7.10
C GLN A 525 1.76 -20.32 5.96
N MET A 526 2.91 -20.31 5.32
CA MET A 526 3.25 -21.27 4.26
C MET A 526 3.40 -22.70 4.83
N VAL A 527 3.95 -22.84 6.03
CA VAL A 527 4.09 -24.13 6.71
C VAL A 527 2.73 -24.66 7.20
N ALA A 528 1.85 -23.77 7.67
CA ALA A 528 0.54 -24.14 8.21
C ALA A 528 -0.46 -24.61 7.14
N THR A 529 -0.21 -24.40 5.84
CA THR A 529 -1.09 -24.85 4.75
C THR A 529 -0.89 -26.33 4.36
N VAL A 530 0.10 -27.00 4.93
CA VAL A 530 0.27 -28.44 4.74
C VAL A 530 -0.53 -29.13 5.85
N ASP A 531 -1.69 -29.70 5.52
CA ASP A 531 -2.62 -30.33 6.48
C ASP A 531 -1.99 -31.46 7.32
N ASP A 532 -0.97 -32.12 6.82
CA ASP A 532 -0.14 -33.05 7.58
C ASP A 532 1.32 -33.00 7.06
N PRO A 533 2.28 -32.52 7.87
CA PRO A 533 3.69 -32.55 7.50
C PRO A 533 4.21 -33.96 7.20
N THR A 534 3.51 -35.02 7.64
CA THR A 534 3.88 -36.42 7.40
C THR A 534 3.43 -36.93 6.05
N ASP A 535 2.51 -36.26 5.37
CA ASP A 535 2.04 -36.60 4.02
C ASP A 535 3.00 -36.13 2.90
N VAL A 536 3.98 -35.32 3.24
CA VAL A 536 5.04 -34.91 2.29
C VAL A 536 6.19 -35.92 2.41
N PRO A 537 6.51 -36.70 1.37
CA PRO A 537 7.61 -37.66 1.43
C PRO A 537 8.91 -36.94 1.84
N GLY A 538 9.58 -37.45 2.91
CA GLY A 538 10.84 -36.90 3.42
C GLY A 538 10.74 -35.95 4.61
N VAL A 539 9.55 -35.54 5.05
CA VAL A 539 9.36 -34.57 6.15
C VAL A 539 9.76 -35.12 7.55
N GLU A 540 9.76 -36.44 7.76
CA GLU A 540 10.23 -37.02 9.04
C GLU A 540 11.71 -36.69 9.34
N GLU A 541 12.55 -36.45 8.32
CA GLU A 541 13.93 -35.99 8.49
C GLU A 541 14.01 -34.46 8.63
N PHE A 542 13.03 -33.71 8.14
CA PHE A 542 12.96 -32.24 8.19
C PHE A 542 12.79 -31.68 9.61
N THR A 543 12.09 -32.35 10.48
CA THR A 543 11.91 -31.92 11.88
C THR A 543 13.20 -31.95 12.69
N LYS A 544 14.29 -32.45 12.13
CA LYS A 544 15.60 -32.55 12.80
C LYS A 544 16.68 -31.60 12.27
N THR A 545 16.49 -31.02 11.11
CA THR A 545 17.48 -30.08 10.51
C THR A 545 16.79 -28.89 9.84
N THR A 546 16.83 -27.77 10.51
CA THR A 546 16.76 -26.38 10.00
C THR A 546 16.04 -26.11 8.68
N SER A 547 14.84 -25.60 8.78
CA SER A 547 14.01 -24.92 7.77
C SER A 547 13.30 -25.80 6.75
N PRO A 548 11.96 -25.96 6.85
CA PRO A 548 11.18 -26.54 5.79
C PRO A 548 11.29 -25.69 4.52
N VAL A 549 11.36 -26.33 3.33
CA VAL A 549 11.21 -25.59 2.07
C VAL A 549 9.77 -25.06 2.03
N PRO A 550 9.57 -23.74 2.03
CA PRO A 550 8.23 -23.20 2.11
C PRO A 550 7.47 -23.45 0.81
N VAL A 551 6.29 -24.07 0.92
CA VAL A 551 5.35 -24.12 -0.19
C VAL A 551 4.66 -22.78 -0.30
N LEU A 552 4.80 -22.09 -1.44
CA LEU A 552 4.14 -20.82 -1.70
C LEU A 552 2.62 -21.01 -1.68
N THR A 553 1.95 -20.26 -0.81
CA THR A 553 0.50 -20.16 -0.86
C THR A 553 0.04 -19.41 -2.10
N ASP A 554 -1.17 -19.65 -2.57
CA ASP A 554 -1.76 -18.92 -3.70
C ASP A 554 -1.76 -17.42 -3.49
N ASN A 555 -1.94 -16.95 -2.26
CA ASN A 555 -1.87 -15.52 -1.93
C ASN A 555 -0.45 -14.95 -2.15
N GLU A 556 0.59 -15.64 -1.73
CA GLU A 556 1.96 -15.19 -1.94
C GLU A 556 2.36 -15.25 -3.42
N ARG A 557 1.90 -16.27 -4.16
CA ARG A 557 2.05 -16.33 -5.62
C ARG A 557 1.46 -15.11 -6.30
N ARG A 558 0.24 -14.72 -5.92
CA ARG A 558 -0.40 -13.49 -6.42
C ARG A 558 0.37 -12.23 -6.05
N VAL A 559 0.94 -12.16 -4.85
CA VAL A 559 1.78 -11.02 -4.45
C VAL A 559 2.99 -10.89 -5.36
N PHE A 560 3.77 -11.98 -5.56
CA PHE A 560 4.94 -11.94 -6.46
C PHE A 560 4.53 -11.72 -7.92
N TYR A 561 3.43 -12.32 -8.37
CA TYR A 561 2.86 -12.05 -9.70
C TYR A 561 2.60 -10.54 -9.92
N VAL A 562 2.01 -9.86 -8.94
CA VAL A 562 1.81 -8.42 -9.01
C VAL A 562 3.14 -7.69 -9.11
N GLY A 563 4.12 -8.00 -8.26
CA GLY A 563 5.43 -7.36 -8.29
C GLY A 563 6.14 -7.54 -9.64
N MET A 564 6.26 -8.77 -10.10
CA MET A 564 6.92 -9.12 -11.36
C MET A 564 6.22 -8.48 -12.56
N SER A 565 4.89 -8.41 -12.55
CA SER A 565 4.08 -7.87 -13.65
C SER A 565 4.11 -6.34 -13.77
N ARG A 566 4.89 -5.64 -12.94
CA ARG A 566 5.08 -4.17 -13.07
C ARG A 566 6.11 -3.79 -14.12
N ALA A 567 6.95 -4.74 -14.61
CA ALA A 567 8.07 -4.51 -15.52
C ALA A 567 7.62 -4.33 -16.97
N ARG A 568 8.00 -3.21 -17.58
CA ARG A 568 7.76 -2.92 -19.01
C ARG A 568 8.87 -3.42 -19.92
N GLU A 569 10.11 -3.56 -19.41
CA GLU A 569 11.29 -3.93 -20.20
C GLU A 569 12.18 -4.94 -19.47
N ARG A 570 12.42 -4.75 -18.17
CA ARG A 570 13.37 -5.57 -17.42
C ARG A 570 12.85 -5.91 -16.04
N LEU A 571 12.89 -7.19 -15.71
CA LEU A 571 12.62 -7.74 -14.39
C LEU A 571 13.92 -8.27 -13.79
N VAL A 572 14.24 -7.84 -12.57
CA VAL A 572 15.40 -8.33 -11.79
C VAL A 572 14.87 -8.90 -10.48
N MET A 573 15.09 -10.18 -10.25
CA MET A 573 14.78 -10.85 -8.99
C MET A 573 16.04 -10.89 -8.11
N LEU A 574 15.90 -10.48 -6.85
CA LEU A 574 17.01 -10.43 -5.90
C LEU A 574 16.73 -11.33 -4.70
N GLU A 575 17.67 -12.21 -4.41
CA GLU A 575 17.62 -13.15 -3.30
C GLU A 575 18.62 -12.75 -2.21
N ASN A 576 18.26 -12.99 -0.93
CA ASN A 576 19.10 -12.67 0.24
C ASN A 576 19.55 -11.20 0.30
N LEU A 577 18.63 -10.29 -0.01
CA LEU A 577 18.92 -8.85 0.03
C LEU A 577 18.96 -8.28 1.46
N VAL A 578 18.18 -8.88 2.36
CA VAL A 578 18.04 -8.46 3.76
C VAL A 578 18.67 -9.50 4.68
N ASP A 579 19.72 -9.12 5.39
CA ASP A 579 20.44 -10.02 6.31
C ASP A 579 19.49 -10.63 7.36
N GLY A 580 19.50 -11.96 7.45
CA GLY A 580 18.73 -12.72 8.43
C GLY A 580 17.24 -12.84 8.13
N ALA A 581 16.74 -12.29 7.02
CA ALA A 581 15.38 -12.52 6.57
C ALA A 581 15.26 -13.90 5.90
N PRO A 582 14.15 -14.63 6.13
CA PRO A 582 13.85 -15.80 5.32
C PRO A 582 13.73 -15.40 3.86
N THR A 583 14.29 -16.15 2.96
CA THR A 583 14.29 -15.82 1.53
C THR A 583 13.62 -16.92 0.73
N LEU A 584 12.79 -16.54 -0.21
CA LEU A 584 12.24 -17.45 -1.19
C LEU A 584 13.26 -17.64 -2.33
N PRO A 585 13.69 -18.87 -2.60
CA PRO A 585 14.60 -19.12 -3.72
C PRO A 585 14.00 -18.63 -5.04
N ILE A 586 14.79 -17.91 -5.84
CA ILE A 586 14.35 -17.37 -7.14
C ILE A 586 13.88 -18.48 -8.07
N ASP A 587 14.51 -19.65 -8.00
CA ASP A 587 14.16 -20.81 -8.80
C ASP A 587 12.72 -21.28 -8.56
N VAL A 588 12.19 -21.11 -7.33
CA VAL A 588 10.79 -21.37 -7.03
C VAL A 588 9.85 -20.44 -7.79
N LEU A 589 10.26 -19.20 -8.03
CA LEU A 589 9.46 -18.20 -8.75
C LEU A 589 9.63 -18.26 -10.28
N LEU A 590 10.81 -18.62 -10.78
CA LEU A 590 11.13 -18.55 -12.21
C LEU A 590 11.20 -19.91 -12.92
N HIS A 591 11.42 -21.00 -12.20
CA HIS A 591 11.62 -22.34 -12.74
C HIS A 591 10.78 -23.37 -12.01
N ASN A 592 9.49 -23.34 -12.20
CA ASN A 592 8.54 -24.22 -11.56
C ASN A 592 8.67 -25.73 -11.89
N GLU A 593 9.77 -26.14 -12.52
CA GLU A 593 10.13 -27.57 -12.65
C GLU A 593 10.42 -28.22 -11.29
N LEU A 594 10.58 -27.42 -10.23
CA LEU A 594 10.85 -27.88 -8.87
C LEU A 594 9.68 -28.59 -8.19
N THR A 595 8.44 -28.45 -8.69
CA THR A 595 7.30 -29.23 -8.17
C THR A 595 7.31 -30.69 -8.64
N GLU A 596 8.07 -31.04 -9.66
CA GLU A 596 8.32 -32.42 -10.09
C GLU A 596 9.64 -32.99 -9.55
N THR A 597 10.51 -32.13 -9.02
CA THR A 597 11.76 -32.55 -8.39
C THR A 597 11.47 -33.06 -6.98
N PRO A 598 11.94 -34.25 -6.59
CA PRO A 598 11.76 -34.72 -5.22
C PRO A 598 12.26 -33.70 -4.22
N LEU A 599 11.56 -33.52 -3.13
CA LEU A 599 11.90 -32.58 -2.06
C LEU A 599 13.37 -32.74 -1.58
N GLU A 600 13.89 -33.95 -1.67
CA GLU A 600 15.28 -34.33 -1.37
C GLU A 600 16.31 -33.59 -2.24
N ASP A 601 16.04 -33.41 -3.53
CA ASP A 601 16.97 -32.73 -4.46
C ASP A 601 16.96 -31.20 -4.22
N LEU A 602 15.81 -30.63 -3.83
CA LEU A 602 15.68 -29.22 -3.45
C LEU A 602 16.47 -28.89 -2.17
N ILE A 603 16.56 -29.86 -1.25
CA ILE A 603 17.30 -29.75 0.01
C ILE A 603 18.80 -29.80 -0.25
N GLU A 604 19.26 -30.72 -1.12
CA GLU A 604 20.67 -30.82 -1.49
C GLU A 604 21.17 -29.56 -2.18
N GLU A 605 20.38 -28.95 -3.09
CA GLU A 605 20.75 -27.66 -3.72
C GLU A 605 20.78 -26.50 -2.74
N ALA A 606 19.82 -26.41 -1.82
CA ALA A 606 19.78 -25.36 -0.80
C ALA A 606 20.91 -25.48 0.27
N GLN A 607 21.50 -26.68 0.42
CA GLN A 607 22.57 -26.94 1.37
C GLN A 607 23.98 -26.86 0.76
N GLN A 608 24.10 -26.75 -0.56
CA GLN A 608 25.41 -26.56 -1.18
C GLN A 608 25.94 -25.15 -0.84
N PRO A 609 27.11 -25.02 -0.19
CA PRO A 609 27.72 -23.72 -0.01
C PRO A 609 27.96 -23.10 -1.38
N ALA A 610 27.56 -21.83 -1.54
CA ALA A 610 27.77 -21.08 -2.78
C ALA A 610 29.23 -21.25 -3.22
N GLU A 611 29.46 -21.96 -4.32
CA GLU A 611 30.78 -22.02 -4.92
C GLU A 611 31.19 -20.59 -5.23
N SER A 612 32.30 -20.18 -4.65
CA SER A 612 32.93 -18.87 -4.83
C SER A 612 32.99 -18.51 -6.29
N GLY A 613 32.34 -17.40 -6.67
CA GLY A 613 32.18 -16.95 -8.03
C GLY A 613 33.41 -17.05 -8.88
N GLU A 614 33.27 -17.65 -10.03
CA GLU A 614 34.22 -17.48 -11.13
C GLU A 614 34.22 -15.99 -11.52
N GLU A 615 35.37 -15.36 -11.30
CA GLU A 615 35.73 -14.08 -11.90
C GLU A 615 35.60 -14.19 -13.41
N LEU A 616 34.55 -13.60 -13.97
CA LEU A 616 34.51 -13.29 -15.39
C LEU A 616 35.53 -12.17 -15.65
N GLU A 617 36.72 -12.58 -16.07
CA GLU A 617 37.70 -11.67 -16.64
C GLU A 617 37.07 -10.87 -17.78
N ALA A 618 37.08 -9.57 -17.60
CA ALA A 618 36.71 -8.62 -18.64
C ALA A 618 37.81 -8.60 -19.71
N GLU A 619 37.54 -9.20 -20.85
CA GLU A 619 38.25 -8.82 -22.07
C GLU A 619 37.71 -7.48 -22.56
N ALA A 620 38.57 -6.47 -22.45
CA ALA A 620 38.41 -5.21 -23.18
C ALA A 620 38.93 -5.37 -24.63
N PRO A 621 38.38 -4.59 -25.59
CA PRO A 621 39.22 -3.66 -26.35
C PRO A 621 38.93 -2.19 -26.03
#